data_b61b49b6e6090113e0a908c7a5b7ebb1
#
_entry.id   b61b49b6e6090113e0a908c7a5b7ebb1
#
_cell.length_a   1.000
_cell.length_b   1.000
_cell.length_c   1.000
_cell.angle_alpha   90.00
_cell.angle_beta   90.00
_cell.angle_gamma   90.00
#
_symmetry.space_group_name_H-M   'P 1'
#
loop_
_entity.id
_entity.type
_entity.pdbx_description
1 polymer ?
#
loop_
_entity_poly.entity_id
_entity_poly.type
_entity_poly.pdbx_seq_one_letter_code
_entity_poly.pdbx_strand_id
1 'polypeptide(L)'
;MEKQDLRERVWDGLEDAGEARFPFPPHGRIPNFAGADEAAERLAALPEWDDADVLKANPDAPQLPVRRRALAAGKVVYMAQPRLRDERPFMKLDPAEIDDTDAAATVSKMDRYAEPVGPDAVPHVDLVVSGSVAVTESGARVGKGEGYSDLEFAVLRELGAVDGTTTVATTVHEMQVVEESTMDSPAPHDVPMDVVVTPERVVRTETSFDRPTGVRWDDLPEERVAEIPVLERFRP
;
A
#
# COMPACT_ATOMS: atom_id res chain seq x y z
N MET A 1 0.31 -6.15 22.27
CA MET A 1 0.82 -4.74 22.39
C MET A 1 -0.14 -3.85 21.63
N GLU A 2 -0.49 -2.70 22.17
CA GLU A 2 -1.34 -1.76 21.43
C GLU A 2 -0.69 -1.34 20.10
N LYS A 3 -1.50 -1.21 19.03
CA LYS A 3 -0.99 -0.86 17.68
C LYS A 3 -0.16 0.44 17.69
N GLN A 4 -0.49 1.41 18.57
CA GLN A 4 0.26 2.66 18.67
C GLN A 4 1.64 2.47 19.28
N ASP A 5 1.75 1.70 20.37
CA ASP A 5 3.05 1.42 21.01
C ASP A 5 3.99 0.67 20.05
N LEU A 6 3.41 -0.23 19.23
CA LEU A 6 4.19 -0.94 18.20
C LEU A 6 4.73 0.02 17.13
N ARG A 7 3.91 0.98 16.68
CA ARG A 7 4.35 2.00 15.72
C ARG A 7 5.52 2.81 16.27
N GLU A 8 5.38 3.32 17.50
CA GLU A 8 6.39 4.13 18.17
C GLU A 8 7.70 3.35 18.30
N ARG A 9 7.64 2.10 18.76
CA ARG A 9 8.81 1.23 18.87
C ARG A 9 9.53 1.02 17.52
N VAL A 10 8.78 0.85 16.43
CA VAL A 10 9.38 0.64 15.11
C VAL A 10 10.00 1.93 14.58
N TRP A 11 9.31 3.06 14.74
CA TRP A 11 9.82 4.36 14.32
C TRP A 11 11.10 4.75 15.09
N ASP A 12 11.08 4.62 16.43
CA ASP A 12 12.24 4.86 17.29
C ASP A 12 13.40 3.94 16.90
N GLY A 13 13.11 2.65 16.71
CA GLY A 13 14.13 1.66 16.34
C GLY A 13 14.83 1.99 15.02
N LEU A 14 14.07 2.38 13.99
CA LEU A 14 14.64 2.79 12.69
C LEU A 14 15.46 4.08 12.80
N GLU A 15 15.02 5.04 13.60
CA GLU A 15 15.73 6.29 13.81
C GLU A 15 17.02 6.08 14.60
N ASP A 16 16.96 5.36 15.73
CA ASP A 16 18.09 5.05 16.59
C ASP A 16 19.17 4.21 15.90
N ALA A 17 18.75 3.28 15.04
CA ALA A 17 19.66 2.48 14.22
C ALA A 17 20.26 3.25 13.03
N GLY A 18 19.76 4.46 12.73
CA GLY A 18 20.16 5.23 11.56
C GLY A 18 19.68 4.62 10.23
N GLU A 19 18.62 3.77 10.27
CA GLU A 19 18.06 3.10 9.09
C GLU A 19 16.88 3.86 8.50
N ALA A 20 16.28 4.84 9.20
CA ALA A 20 15.29 5.74 8.65
C ALA A 20 15.87 6.60 7.51
N ARG A 21 15.06 6.87 6.49
CA ARG A 21 15.41 7.76 5.36
C ARG A 21 14.36 8.87 5.22
N PHE A 22 14.75 9.93 4.50
CA PHE A 22 13.81 11.04 4.21
C PHE A 22 12.49 10.50 3.62
N PRO A 23 11.34 11.06 4.05
CA PRO A 23 11.12 12.25 4.88
C PRO A 23 11.25 11.97 6.39
N PHE A 24 11.80 12.96 7.12
CA PHE A 24 11.94 12.91 8.57
C PHE A 24 10.89 13.78 9.28
N PRO A 25 10.53 13.47 10.55
CA PRO A 25 10.83 12.21 11.24
C PRO A 25 10.06 11.05 10.61
N PRO A 26 10.43 9.78 10.88
CA PRO A 26 9.68 8.60 10.44
C PRO A 26 8.30 8.48 11.11
N HIS A 27 8.13 9.11 12.26
CA HIS A 27 6.91 9.10 13.06
C HIS A 27 5.70 9.66 12.31
N GLY A 28 4.54 9.02 12.52
CA GLY A 28 3.29 9.41 11.87
C GLY A 28 3.22 9.10 10.37
N ARG A 29 4.16 8.31 9.85
CA ARG A 29 4.29 7.96 8.42
C ARG A 29 4.44 6.46 8.23
N ILE A 30 4.30 6.01 6.99
CA ILE A 30 4.98 4.80 6.55
C ILE A 30 6.46 5.17 6.41
N PRO A 31 7.35 4.62 7.25
CA PRO A 31 8.72 5.08 7.31
C PRO A 31 9.48 4.69 6.04
N ASN A 32 10.24 5.62 5.49
CA ASN A 32 11.23 5.28 4.47
C ASN A 32 12.50 4.75 5.14
N PHE A 33 13.18 3.84 4.49
CA PHE A 33 14.26 3.05 5.10
C PHE A 33 15.44 2.82 4.16
N ALA A 34 16.59 2.49 4.73
CA ALA A 34 17.75 2.05 3.98
C ALA A 34 17.45 0.72 3.27
N GLY A 35 17.83 0.62 2.01
CA GLY A 35 17.55 -0.57 1.22
C GLY A 35 16.16 -0.62 0.59
N ALA A 36 15.41 0.50 0.55
CA ALA A 36 14.11 0.53 -0.11
C ALA A 36 14.20 0.22 -1.62
N ASP A 37 15.30 0.61 -2.27
CA ASP A 37 15.56 0.27 -3.67
C ASP A 37 15.85 -1.22 -3.86
N GLU A 38 16.63 -1.82 -2.96
CA GLU A 38 16.94 -3.25 -2.95
C GLU A 38 15.70 -4.11 -2.69
N ALA A 39 14.83 -3.67 -1.76
CA ALA A 39 13.55 -4.33 -1.53
C ALA A 39 12.64 -4.26 -2.77
N ALA A 40 12.58 -3.11 -3.44
CA ALA A 40 11.82 -2.95 -4.68
C ALA A 40 12.41 -3.78 -5.84
N GLU A 41 13.73 -3.90 -5.94
CA GLU A 41 14.39 -4.77 -6.91
C GLU A 41 14.05 -6.24 -6.67
N ARG A 42 14.08 -6.65 -5.42
CA ARG A 42 13.73 -8.02 -5.03
C ARG A 42 12.26 -8.34 -5.30
N LEU A 43 11.34 -7.39 -5.05
CA LEU A 43 9.94 -7.50 -5.44
C LEU A 43 9.79 -7.65 -6.95
N ALA A 44 10.54 -6.85 -7.72
CA ALA A 44 10.50 -6.88 -9.18
C ALA A 44 11.09 -8.16 -9.80
N ALA A 45 11.74 -9.00 -9.03
CA ALA A 45 12.27 -10.30 -9.45
C ALA A 45 11.31 -11.47 -9.14
N LEU A 46 10.12 -11.20 -8.62
CA LEU A 46 9.15 -12.23 -8.27
C LEU A 46 8.20 -12.56 -9.43
N PRO A 47 7.73 -13.80 -9.54
CA PRO A 47 6.71 -14.17 -10.52
C PRO A 47 5.45 -13.29 -10.46
N GLU A 48 5.01 -12.93 -9.25
CA GLU A 48 3.84 -12.06 -9.04
C GLU A 48 4.03 -10.66 -9.63
N TRP A 49 5.27 -10.21 -9.75
CA TRP A 49 5.57 -8.98 -10.47
C TRP A 49 5.56 -9.18 -11.99
N ASP A 50 6.17 -10.27 -12.47
CA ASP A 50 6.24 -10.54 -13.91
C ASP A 50 4.84 -10.74 -14.51
N ASP A 51 3.94 -11.40 -13.77
CA ASP A 51 2.57 -11.68 -14.18
C ASP A 51 1.64 -10.45 -14.06
N ALA A 52 2.05 -9.39 -13.36
CA ALA A 52 1.22 -8.20 -13.16
C ALA A 52 1.38 -7.18 -14.28
N ASP A 53 0.29 -6.76 -14.91
CA ASP A 53 0.24 -5.62 -15.84
C ASP A 53 -0.22 -4.34 -15.13
N VAL A 54 -1.09 -4.48 -14.13
CA VAL A 54 -1.70 -3.37 -13.39
C VAL A 54 -1.36 -3.46 -11.91
N LEU A 55 -0.72 -2.41 -11.41
CA LEU A 55 -0.38 -2.27 -10.00
C LEU A 55 -1.19 -1.16 -9.31
N LYS A 56 -1.57 -1.40 -8.06
CA LYS A 56 -1.95 -0.33 -7.13
C LYS A 56 -0.84 -0.15 -6.11
N ALA A 57 -0.27 1.05 -6.00
CA ALA A 57 0.76 1.35 -5.02
C ALA A 57 0.39 2.55 -4.16
N ASN A 58 0.81 2.55 -2.88
CA ASN A 58 0.60 3.69 -2.02
C ASN A 58 1.54 4.85 -2.39
N PRO A 59 1.15 6.12 -2.11
CA PRO A 59 1.98 7.30 -2.38
C PRO A 59 3.18 7.45 -1.43
N ASP A 60 3.28 6.62 -0.40
CA ASP A 60 4.32 6.73 0.62
C ASP A 60 5.74 6.62 0.05
N ALA A 61 6.71 7.23 0.74
CA ALA A 61 8.08 7.35 0.27
C ALA A 61 8.78 6.00 0.01
N PRO A 62 8.65 4.97 0.88
CA PRO A 62 9.30 3.68 0.63
C PRO A 62 8.76 2.92 -0.59
N GLN A 63 7.57 3.26 -1.10
CA GLN A 63 7.03 2.67 -2.33
C GLN A 63 7.45 3.43 -3.62
N LEU A 64 8.20 4.54 -3.51
CA LEU A 64 8.70 5.26 -4.69
C LEU A 64 9.55 4.38 -5.61
N PRO A 65 10.51 3.58 -5.11
CA PRO A 65 11.28 2.68 -5.97
C PRO A 65 10.42 1.64 -6.68
N VAL A 66 9.37 1.14 -6.04
CA VAL A 66 8.40 0.21 -6.65
C VAL A 66 7.68 0.88 -7.81
N ARG A 67 7.14 2.08 -7.60
CA ARG A 67 6.44 2.83 -8.65
C ARG A 67 7.33 3.14 -9.85
N ARG A 68 8.60 3.55 -9.60
CA ARG A 68 9.59 3.80 -10.65
C ARG A 68 9.84 2.55 -11.50
N ARG A 69 10.08 1.43 -10.83
CA ARG A 69 10.32 0.14 -11.51
C ARG A 69 9.09 -0.32 -12.30
N ALA A 70 7.89 -0.15 -11.75
CA ALA A 70 6.67 -0.53 -12.43
C ALA A 70 6.46 0.27 -13.73
N LEU A 71 6.58 1.59 -13.67
CA LEU A 71 6.45 2.45 -14.85
C LEU A 71 7.57 2.20 -15.87
N ALA A 72 8.80 2.01 -15.42
CA ALA A 72 9.93 1.68 -16.30
C ALA A 72 9.77 0.29 -16.97
N ALA A 73 9.08 -0.63 -16.33
CA ALA A 73 8.73 -1.96 -16.87
C ALA A 73 7.48 -1.95 -17.77
N GLY A 74 6.86 -0.79 -18.02
CA GLY A 74 5.68 -0.68 -18.85
C GLY A 74 4.35 -1.01 -18.15
N LYS A 75 4.36 -1.15 -16.82
CA LYS A 75 3.16 -1.50 -16.03
C LYS A 75 2.36 -0.24 -15.67
N VAL A 76 1.02 -0.35 -15.75
CA VAL A 76 0.13 0.73 -15.33
C VAL A 76 0.04 0.80 -13.81
N VAL A 77 0.21 2.00 -13.24
CA VAL A 77 0.18 2.19 -11.79
C VAL A 77 -1.01 3.06 -11.39
N TYR A 78 -1.82 2.55 -10.49
CA TYR A 78 -2.86 3.30 -9.81
C TYR A 78 -2.42 3.72 -8.41
N MET A 79 -2.69 4.97 -8.08
CA MET A 79 -2.48 5.50 -6.73
C MET A 79 -3.78 6.14 -6.24
N ALA A 80 -4.08 6.02 -4.96
CA ALA A 80 -5.22 6.74 -4.41
C ALA A 80 -4.85 8.19 -4.12
N GLN A 81 -5.78 9.09 -4.40
CA GLN A 81 -5.69 10.47 -3.92
C GLN A 81 -5.76 10.52 -2.39
N PRO A 82 -5.12 11.51 -1.75
CA PRO A 82 -5.13 11.61 -0.30
C PRO A 82 -6.54 11.56 0.28
N ARG A 83 -6.79 10.59 1.16
CA ARG A 83 -8.05 10.40 1.88
C ARG A 83 -9.27 10.12 0.99
N LEU A 84 -9.10 9.75 -0.28
CA LEU A 84 -10.18 9.46 -1.24
C LEU A 84 -11.24 10.58 -1.35
N ARG A 85 -10.84 11.85 -1.17
CA ARG A 85 -11.76 12.99 -1.08
C ARG A 85 -12.30 13.50 -2.42
N ASP A 86 -11.83 12.97 -3.52
CA ASP A 86 -12.27 13.36 -4.87
C ASP A 86 -13.30 12.35 -5.42
N GLU A 87 -14.19 12.81 -6.30
CA GLU A 87 -15.10 11.91 -7.04
C GLU A 87 -14.36 10.97 -7.99
N ARG A 88 -13.14 11.36 -8.41
CA ARG A 88 -12.19 10.55 -9.15
C ARG A 88 -10.99 10.24 -8.25
N PRO A 89 -11.14 9.29 -7.30
CA PRO A 89 -10.21 9.12 -6.21
C PRO A 89 -8.92 8.38 -6.58
N PHE A 90 -8.79 7.91 -7.82
CA PHE A 90 -7.60 7.20 -8.27
C PHE A 90 -6.85 8.00 -9.34
N MET A 91 -5.52 7.96 -9.25
CA MET A 91 -4.59 8.57 -10.19
C MET A 91 -3.97 7.46 -11.03
N LYS A 92 -4.32 7.41 -12.33
CA LYS A 92 -3.75 6.48 -13.30
C LYS A 92 -2.44 7.03 -13.83
N LEU A 93 -1.39 6.27 -13.76
CA LEU A 93 -0.11 6.49 -14.40
C LEU A 93 0.10 5.42 -15.47
N ASP A 94 -0.05 5.79 -16.74
CA ASP A 94 0.14 4.90 -17.88
C ASP A 94 1.47 5.23 -18.56
N PRO A 95 2.47 4.35 -18.47
CA PRO A 95 3.79 4.64 -19.03
C PRO A 95 3.80 4.83 -20.55
N ALA A 96 2.77 4.35 -21.26
CA ALA A 96 2.63 4.59 -22.71
C ALA A 96 2.26 6.05 -23.02
N GLU A 97 1.72 6.79 -22.07
CA GLU A 97 1.26 8.18 -22.19
C GLU A 97 2.20 9.19 -21.48
N ILE A 98 3.24 8.69 -20.79
CA ILE A 98 4.14 9.49 -19.94
C ILE A 98 5.54 9.60 -20.57
N ASP A 99 6.01 10.82 -20.75
CA ASP A 99 7.34 11.11 -21.30
C ASP A 99 8.48 11.03 -20.28
N ASP A 100 8.17 11.23 -18.97
CA ASP A 100 9.14 11.15 -17.85
C ASP A 100 8.55 10.29 -16.71
N THR A 101 8.72 8.98 -16.83
CA THR A 101 8.20 7.99 -15.88
C THR A 101 8.85 8.13 -14.49
N ASP A 102 10.11 8.57 -14.41
CA ASP A 102 10.79 8.78 -13.13
C ASP A 102 10.18 9.95 -12.36
N ALA A 103 9.92 11.06 -13.05
CA ALA A 103 9.22 12.20 -12.44
C ALA A 103 7.79 11.85 -12.06
N ALA A 104 7.07 11.13 -12.92
CA ALA A 104 5.68 10.73 -12.71
C ALA A 104 5.48 9.85 -11.46
N ALA A 105 6.45 9.01 -11.14
CA ALA A 105 6.42 8.17 -9.94
C ALA A 105 6.46 8.97 -8.63
N THR A 106 6.91 10.25 -8.67
CA THR A 106 7.03 11.07 -7.46
C THR A 106 5.74 11.79 -7.13
N VAL A 107 5.32 11.74 -5.87
CA VAL A 107 4.06 12.40 -5.41
C VAL A 107 4.03 13.89 -5.73
N SER A 108 5.18 14.58 -5.64
CA SER A 108 5.27 16.03 -5.89
C SER A 108 5.08 16.46 -7.34
N LYS A 109 5.20 15.52 -8.29
CA LYS A 109 5.07 15.80 -9.73
C LYS A 109 3.96 14.99 -10.40
N MET A 110 3.42 14.00 -9.69
CA MET A 110 2.41 13.07 -10.19
C MET A 110 1.24 13.77 -10.88
N ASP A 111 0.73 14.86 -10.32
CA ASP A 111 -0.42 15.61 -10.86
C ASP A 111 -0.21 16.14 -12.30
N ARG A 112 1.04 16.18 -12.79
CA ARG A 112 1.34 16.59 -14.16
C ARG A 112 1.20 15.46 -15.17
N TYR A 113 1.26 14.22 -14.71
CA TYR A 113 1.36 13.03 -15.54
C TYR A 113 0.19 12.07 -15.35
N ALA A 114 -0.39 12.07 -14.15
CA ALA A 114 -1.45 11.14 -13.82
C ALA A 114 -2.81 11.65 -14.32
N GLU A 115 -3.61 10.73 -14.80
CA GLU A 115 -5.01 10.96 -15.13
C GLU A 115 -5.87 10.64 -13.89
N PRO A 116 -6.62 11.60 -13.34
CA PRO A 116 -7.63 11.31 -12.32
C PRO A 116 -8.76 10.49 -12.92
N VAL A 117 -9.01 9.30 -12.40
CA VAL A 117 -10.04 8.39 -12.89
C VAL A 117 -11.08 8.07 -11.81
N GLY A 118 -12.31 7.90 -12.26
CA GLY A 118 -13.39 7.42 -11.40
C GLY A 118 -13.20 5.94 -11.04
N PRO A 119 -13.90 5.48 -10.01
CA PRO A 119 -13.77 4.11 -9.54
C PRO A 119 -14.06 3.07 -10.61
N ASP A 120 -15.05 3.29 -11.49
CA ASP A 120 -15.41 2.35 -12.57
C ASP A 120 -14.34 2.23 -13.69
N ALA A 121 -13.37 3.14 -13.70
CA ALA A 121 -12.29 3.13 -14.69
C ALA A 121 -11.04 2.39 -14.21
N VAL A 122 -11.05 1.86 -12.99
CA VAL A 122 -9.97 1.03 -12.46
C VAL A 122 -10.20 -0.42 -12.95
N PRO A 123 -9.31 -0.98 -13.78
CA PRO A 123 -9.43 -2.37 -14.23
C PRO A 123 -9.09 -3.34 -13.09
N HIS A 124 -9.04 -4.63 -13.39
CA HIS A 124 -8.48 -5.59 -12.46
C HIS A 124 -7.04 -5.21 -12.09
N VAL A 125 -6.75 -5.21 -10.80
CA VAL A 125 -5.42 -4.93 -10.23
C VAL A 125 -4.76 -6.25 -9.87
N ASP A 126 -3.65 -6.56 -10.51
CA ASP A 126 -2.94 -7.83 -10.32
C ASP A 126 -2.11 -7.82 -9.03
N LEU A 127 -1.49 -6.68 -8.73
CA LEU A 127 -0.59 -6.51 -7.59
C LEU A 127 -0.89 -5.22 -6.82
N VAL A 128 -1.20 -5.35 -5.55
CA VAL A 128 -1.31 -4.23 -4.60
C VAL A 128 -0.04 -4.15 -3.76
N VAL A 129 0.63 -3.00 -3.75
CA VAL A 129 1.78 -2.75 -2.89
C VAL A 129 1.41 -1.73 -1.81
N SER A 130 1.25 -2.22 -0.59
CA SER A 130 0.81 -1.43 0.57
C SER A 130 1.98 -1.00 1.44
N GLY A 131 1.92 0.23 1.96
CA GLY A 131 2.87 0.72 2.96
C GLY A 131 2.59 0.11 4.34
N SER A 132 3.65 -0.25 5.06
CA SER A 132 3.58 -0.82 6.40
C SER A 132 4.50 -0.10 7.37
N VAL A 133 4.06 0.08 8.61
CA VAL A 133 4.94 0.45 9.73
C VAL A 133 5.52 -0.82 10.33
N ALA A 134 4.71 -1.85 10.52
CA ALA A 134 5.13 -3.17 10.97
C ALA A 134 4.36 -4.25 10.22
N VAL A 135 4.96 -5.42 10.09
CA VAL A 135 4.35 -6.62 9.49
C VAL A 135 4.90 -7.87 10.16
N THR A 136 4.10 -8.92 10.26
CA THR A 136 4.54 -10.24 10.72
C THR A 136 4.84 -11.17 9.54
N GLU A 137 5.53 -12.27 9.79
CA GLU A 137 5.78 -13.29 8.78
C GLU A 137 4.50 -14.04 8.37
N SER A 138 3.43 -14.00 9.18
CA SER A 138 2.11 -14.52 8.81
C SER A 138 1.25 -13.54 8.01
N GLY A 139 1.73 -12.34 7.74
CA GLY A 139 1.06 -11.34 6.92
C GLY A 139 0.19 -10.34 7.67
N ALA A 140 0.13 -10.38 9.00
CA ALA A 140 -0.53 -9.32 9.76
C ALA A 140 0.22 -7.99 9.60
N ARG A 141 -0.50 -6.89 9.37
CA ARG A 141 0.08 -5.59 9.04
C ARG A 141 -0.43 -4.47 9.95
N VAL A 142 0.47 -3.56 10.31
CA VAL A 142 0.12 -2.28 10.94
C VAL A 142 0.55 -1.13 10.02
N GLY A 143 -0.42 -0.33 9.60
CA GLY A 143 -0.19 0.93 8.90
C GLY A 143 0.05 2.10 9.85
N LYS A 144 0.10 3.33 9.34
CA LYS A 144 0.35 4.55 10.14
C LYS A 144 -0.80 4.99 11.06
N GLY A 145 -1.96 4.33 11.00
CA GLY A 145 -3.09 4.56 11.90
C GLY A 145 -4.27 5.30 11.28
N GLU A 146 -4.22 5.67 10.00
CA GLU A 146 -5.33 6.37 9.33
C GLU A 146 -6.35 5.42 8.67
N GLY A 147 -5.97 4.14 8.40
CA GLY A 147 -6.84 3.11 7.82
C GLY A 147 -7.22 3.33 6.35
N TYR A 148 -6.61 4.30 5.65
CA TYR A 148 -6.97 4.58 4.25
C TYR A 148 -6.54 3.48 3.30
N SER A 149 -5.40 2.83 3.52
CA SER A 149 -4.93 1.75 2.64
C SER A 149 -5.88 0.55 2.64
N ASP A 150 -6.43 0.23 3.81
CA ASP A 150 -7.38 -0.87 3.97
C ASP A 150 -8.76 -0.48 3.38
N LEU A 151 -9.17 0.77 3.57
CA LEU A 151 -10.39 1.30 2.94
C LEU A 151 -10.29 1.38 1.42
N GLU A 152 -9.13 1.79 0.87
CA GLU A 152 -8.86 1.76 -0.57
C GLU A 152 -9.02 0.36 -1.14
N PHE A 153 -8.48 -0.65 -0.47
CA PHE A 153 -8.65 -2.04 -0.86
C PHE A 153 -10.13 -2.47 -0.81
N ALA A 154 -10.85 -2.12 0.26
CA ALA A 154 -12.26 -2.44 0.40
C ALA A 154 -13.11 -1.79 -0.72
N VAL A 155 -12.84 -0.54 -1.09
CA VAL A 155 -13.48 0.14 -2.23
C VAL A 155 -13.17 -0.57 -3.55
N LEU A 156 -11.92 -0.92 -3.81
CA LEU A 156 -11.53 -1.66 -4.99
C LEU A 156 -12.20 -3.06 -5.04
N ARG A 157 -12.44 -3.65 -3.88
CA ARG A 157 -13.17 -4.93 -3.76
C ARG A 157 -14.65 -4.79 -4.13
N GLU A 158 -15.32 -3.73 -3.66
CA GLU A 158 -16.72 -3.42 -4.06
C GLU A 158 -16.85 -3.21 -5.58
N LEU A 159 -15.83 -2.62 -6.19
CA LEU A 159 -15.76 -2.40 -7.63
C LEU A 159 -15.44 -3.65 -8.44
N GLY A 160 -15.03 -4.74 -7.79
CA GLY A 160 -14.51 -5.92 -8.47
C GLY A 160 -13.13 -5.72 -9.12
N ALA A 161 -12.44 -4.63 -8.78
CA ALA A 161 -11.11 -4.33 -9.27
C ALA A 161 -10.01 -5.14 -8.56
N VAL A 162 -10.28 -5.67 -7.37
CA VAL A 162 -9.42 -6.64 -6.68
C VAL A 162 -10.24 -7.85 -6.26
N ASP A 163 -9.65 -9.02 -6.27
CA ASP A 163 -10.30 -10.28 -5.89
C ASP A 163 -9.32 -11.28 -5.24
N GLY A 164 -9.66 -12.55 -5.25
CA GLY A 164 -8.82 -13.63 -4.67
C GLY A 164 -7.55 -13.91 -5.46
N THR A 165 -7.42 -13.39 -6.69
CA THR A 165 -6.23 -13.55 -7.55
C THR A 165 -5.26 -12.39 -7.41
N THR A 166 -5.72 -11.25 -6.85
CA THR A 166 -4.85 -10.10 -6.58
C THR A 166 -3.81 -10.42 -5.51
N THR A 167 -2.54 -10.28 -5.82
CA THR A 167 -1.47 -10.38 -4.82
C THR A 167 -1.36 -9.09 -4.02
N VAL A 168 -1.21 -9.20 -2.70
CA VAL A 168 -0.96 -8.05 -1.81
C VAL A 168 0.44 -8.15 -1.21
N ALA A 169 1.30 -7.20 -1.53
CA ALA A 169 2.68 -7.17 -1.08
C ALA A 169 3.00 -5.91 -0.27
N THR A 170 4.07 -5.96 0.50
CA THR A 170 4.68 -4.81 1.15
C THR A 170 6.20 -4.85 1.05
N THR A 171 6.82 -3.66 0.90
CA THR A 171 8.28 -3.51 1.01
C THR A 171 8.60 -2.80 2.32
N VAL A 172 9.48 -3.40 3.12
CA VAL A 172 9.81 -2.95 4.49
C VAL A 172 11.29 -3.19 4.80
N HIS A 173 11.82 -2.50 5.80
CA HIS A 173 13.11 -2.85 6.41
C HIS A 173 12.97 -4.10 7.28
N GLU A 174 14.07 -4.85 7.49
CA GLU A 174 14.06 -6.04 8.33
C GLU A 174 13.54 -5.75 9.76
N MET A 175 13.85 -4.58 10.32
CA MET A 175 13.37 -4.13 11.63
C MET A 175 11.85 -3.89 11.71
N GLN A 176 11.17 -3.81 10.58
CA GLN A 176 9.70 -3.67 10.51
C GLN A 176 9.01 -5.04 10.48
N VAL A 177 9.78 -6.13 10.26
CA VAL A 177 9.28 -7.49 10.41
C VAL A 177 9.33 -7.85 11.89
N VAL A 178 8.17 -8.01 12.50
CA VAL A 178 8.04 -8.20 13.95
C VAL A 178 7.51 -9.59 14.28
N GLU A 179 7.78 -10.03 15.51
CA GLU A 179 7.26 -11.31 16.01
C GLU A 179 5.73 -11.29 16.12
N GLU A 180 5.09 -12.43 15.84
CA GLU A 180 3.64 -12.63 15.97
C GLU A 180 3.10 -12.23 17.35
N SER A 181 3.85 -12.55 18.40
CA SER A 181 3.49 -12.25 19.79
C SER A 181 3.39 -10.74 20.12
N THR A 182 3.89 -9.89 19.24
CA THR A 182 3.88 -8.42 19.44
C THR A 182 2.67 -7.75 18.83
N MET A 183 1.93 -8.46 17.99
CA MET A 183 0.79 -7.93 17.24
C MET A 183 -0.46 -8.75 17.54
N ASP A 184 -1.59 -8.06 17.75
CA ASP A 184 -2.88 -8.74 17.82
C ASP A 184 -3.29 -9.23 16.43
N SER A 185 -4.16 -10.22 16.37
CA SER A 185 -4.72 -10.70 15.10
C SER A 185 -5.35 -9.52 14.32
N PRO A 186 -5.22 -9.52 12.98
CA PRO A 186 -5.83 -8.49 12.15
C PRO A 186 -7.34 -8.36 12.42
N ALA A 187 -7.82 -7.14 12.44
CA ALA A 187 -9.25 -6.88 12.46
C ALA A 187 -9.88 -7.25 11.09
N PRO A 188 -11.19 -7.50 11.03
CA PRO A 188 -11.84 -7.91 9.77
C PRO A 188 -11.75 -6.91 8.62
N HIS A 189 -11.34 -5.68 8.88
CA HIS A 189 -11.08 -4.65 7.87
C HIS A 189 -9.60 -4.51 7.50
N ASP A 190 -8.68 -5.10 8.27
CA ASP A 190 -7.25 -5.07 7.96
C ASP A 190 -6.96 -6.01 6.77
N VAL A 191 -6.14 -5.55 5.84
CA VAL A 191 -5.73 -6.34 4.65
C VAL A 191 -4.43 -7.07 4.95
N PRO A 192 -4.42 -8.41 5.00
CA PRO A 192 -3.21 -9.17 5.19
C PRO A 192 -2.33 -9.16 3.93
N MET A 193 -1.02 -9.32 4.16
CA MET A 193 -0.01 -9.40 3.10
C MET A 193 0.21 -10.84 2.67
N ASP A 194 0.32 -11.10 1.36
CA ASP A 194 0.76 -12.40 0.82
C ASP A 194 2.28 -12.48 0.75
N VAL A 195 2.90 -11.32 0.48
CA VAL A 195 4.34 -11.24 0.28
C VAL A 195 4.91 -10.05 1.05
N VAL A 196 5.90 -10.34 1.89
CA VAL A 196 6.71 -9.32 2.58
C VAL A 196 8.11 -9.34 1.97
N VAL A 197 8.59 -8.18 1.51
CA VAL A 197 9.88 -8.07 0.87
C VAL A 197 10.76 -7.09 1.64
N THR A 198 11.91 -7.56 2.07
CA THR A 198 12.94 -6.73 2.70
C THR A 198 14.15 -6.58 1.78
N PRO A 199 15.12 -5.73 2.09
CA PRO A 199 16.39 -5.71 1.38
C PRO A 199 17.14 -7.04 1.39
N GLU A 200 16.86 -7.91 2.37
CA GLU A 200 17.60 -9.14 2.61
C GLU A 200 16.87 -10.39 2.09
N ARG A 201 15.53 -10.43 2.20
CA ARG A 201 14.73 -11.64 1.92
C ARG A 201 13.32 -11.37 1.43
N VAL A 202 12.68 -12.44 0.95
CA VAL A 202 11.25 -12.50 0.62
C VAL A 202 10.60 -13.49 1.56
N VAL A 203 9.49 -13.08 2.18
CA VAL A 203 8.64 -13.96 2.99
C VAL A 203 7.31 -14.11 2.25
N ARG A 204 6.96 -15.35 1.88
CA ARG A 204 5.61 -15.73 1.45
C ARG A 204 4.85 -16.13 2.70
N THR A 205 3.86 -15.34 3.05
CA THR A 205 3.23 -15.41 4.37
C THR A 205 2.34 -16.62 4.55
N GLU A 206 1.87 -17.21 3.43
CA GLU A 206 0.85 -18.29 3.46
C GLU A 206 -0.29 -17.94 4.43
N THR A 207 -0.68 -16.66 4.43
CA THR A 207 -1.58 -16.10 5.43
C THR A 207 -2.90 -16.87 5.54
N SER A 208 -3.29 -17.18 6.77
CA SER A 208 -4.60 -17.74 7.09
C SER A 208 -5.65 -16.67 7.44
N PHE A 209 -5.26 -15.40 7.43
CA PHE A 209 -6.19 -14.30 7.73
C PHE A 209 -7.09 -14.03 6.53
N ASP A 210 -8.38 -13.83 6.83
CA ASP A 210 -9.36 -13.46 5.82
C ASP A 210 -9.11 -12.03 5.31
N ARG A 211 -9.31 -11.81 4.01
CA ARG A 211 -9.32 -10.48 3.42
C ARG A 211 -10.70 -9.84 3.50
N PRO A 212 -10.76 -8.50 3.63
CA PRO A 212 -12.03 -7.79 3.51
C PRO A 212 -12.72 -8.14 2.19
N THR A 213 -14.03 -8.43 2.26
CA THR A 213 -14.86 -8.73 1.08
C THR A 213 -15.54 -7.48 0.51
N GLY A 214 -15.38 -6.34 1.14
CA GLY A 214 -15.93 -5.04 0.78
C GLY A 214 -15.84 -4.06 1.95
N VAL A 215 -16.57 -2.96 1.84
CA VAL A 215 -16.61 -1.91 2.86
C VAL A 215 -17.39 -2.38 4.09
N ARG A 216 -16.78 -2.25 5.25
CA ARG A 216 -17.40 -2.58 6.53
C ARG A 216 -18.11 -1.34 7.11
N TRP A 217 -19.35 -1.17 6.72
CA TRP A 217 -20.16 0.02 7.07
C TRP A 217 -20.32 0.24 8.56
N ASP A 218 -20.49 -0.84 9.34
CA ASP A 218 -20.63 -0.78 10.79
C ASP A 218 -19.38 -0.26 11.52
N ASP A 219 -18.22 -0.33 10.87
CA ASP A 219 -16.92 0.10 11.41
C ASP A 219 -16.56 1.54 10.98
N LEU A 220 -17.35 2.16 10.09
CA LEU A 220 -17.08 3.49 9.57
C LEU A 220 -17.96 4.57 10.24
N PRO A 221 -17.33 5.59 10.88
CA PRO A 221 -18.07 6.75 11.36
C PRO A 221 -18.77 7.49 10.20
N GLU A 222 -20.01 7.96 10.43
CA GLU A 222 -20.78 8.72 9.43
C GLU A 222 -20.03 9.91 8.87
N GLU A 223 -19.25 10.62 9.70
CA GLU A 223 -18.43 11.75 9.29
C GLU A 223 -17.38 11.32 8.24
N ARG A 224 -16.82 10.12 8.41
CA ARG A 224 -15.83 9.58 7.46
C ARG A 224 -16.47 9.17 6.14
N VAL A 225 -17.68 8.63 6.19
CA VAL A 225 -18.45 8.30 4.98
C VAL A 225 -18.73 9.57 4.18
N ALA A 226 -19.18 10.64 4.85
CA ALA A 226 -19.50 11.92 4.22
C ALA A 226 -18.27 12.63 3.62
N GLU A 227 -17.05 12.35 4.12
CA GLU A 227 -15.81 12.92 3.58
C GLU A 227 -15.29 12.21 2.32
N ILE A 228 -15.83 11.02 1.99
CA ILE A 228 -15.31 10.13 0.94
C ILE A 228 -16.39 9.87 -0.10
N PRO A 229 -16.47 10.67 -1.19
CA PRO A 229 -17.58 10.61 -2.17
C PRO A 229 -17.78 9.22 -2.79
N VAL A 230 -16.73 8.46 -3.00
CA VAL A 230 -16.83 7.11 -3.57
C VAL A 230 -17.64 6.15 -2.67
N LEU A 231 -17.65 6.35 -1.36
CA LEU A 231 -18.40 5.49 -0.44
C LEU A 231 -19.92 5.68 -0.57
N GLU A 232 -20.38 6.91 -0.88
CA GLU A 232 -21.80 7.18 -1.09
C GLU A 232 -22.43 6.33 -2.21
N ARG A 233 -21.59 5.88 -3.16
CA ARG A 233 -22.04 5.03 -4.28
C ARG A 233 -22.38 3.60 -3.86
N PHE A 234 -21.79 3.12 -2.78
CA PHE A 234 -21.93 1.74 -2.29
C PHE A 234 -22.74 1.66 -1.01
N ARG A 235 -23.22 2.80 -0.52
CA ARG A 235 -24.00 2.84 0.71
C ARG A 235 -25.27 1.98 0.58
N PRO A 236 -25.47 1.01 1.53
CA PRO A 236 -26.61 0.10 1.48
C PRO A 236 -27.96 0.81 1.70
#